data_44a56875dcd13f76368fe06e3fb0c4e8
#
_entry.id   44a56875dcd13f76368fe06e3fb0c4e8
#
_cell.length_a   1.000
_cell.length_b   1.000
_cell.length_c   1.000
_cell.angle_alpha   90.00
_cell.angle_beta   90.00
_cell.angle_gamma   90.00
#
_symmetry.space_group_name_H-M   'P 1'
#
loop_
_entity.id
_entity.type
_entity.pdbx_description
1 polymer ?
#
loop_
_entity_poly.entity_id
_entity_poly.type
_entity_poly.pdbx_seq_one_letter_code
_entity_poly.pdbx_strand_id
1 'polypeptide(L)'
;MSLLTINKLTPSVGAEVVGLVPDQLATDDALGAAVLDALEDNGVLVFPALHLDPVAQVQFCRRLGEVDHSSDGHHGVAGIYPVTLDKSKNASAAYLRATFDWHIDGCTPTGGEYPQKATVLSAVAVARRGGETEFASSYGAYDQLTDDEKERLARLRVVHSLEASQRRVTPDPTPGELERWRARPTHEHPLVWTHASGRRSLVLGASADYVVGMDPDEGRALLAELLARATTGDKVYAHSWSVGDTVIWDNRGVLHRAAPYDETEPRLMLRTTVLGDEPIQ
;
A
#
# COMPACT_ATOMS: atom_id res chain seq x y z
N MET A 1 1.40 28.17 -13.11
CA MET A 1 1.98 28.02 -11.77
C MET A 1 1.57 26.66 -11.28
N SER A 2 2.47 25.88 -10.67
CA SER A 2 2.09 24.59 -10.06
C SER A 2 1.08 24.84 -8.94
N LEU A 3 0.01 24.06 -8.90
CA LEU A 3 -1.00 24.09 -7.83
C LEU A 3 -0.45 23.56 -6.50
N LEU A 4 0.64 22.79 -6.57
CA LEU A 4 1.27 22.15 -5.41
C LEU A 4 2.69 22.66 -5.20
N THR A 5 3.08 22.84 -3.94
CA THR A 5 4.48 22.96 -3.55
C THR A 5 4.97 21.60 -3.08
N ILE A 6 5.92 21.01 -3.83
CA ILE A 6 6.39 19.63 -3.67
C ILE A 6 7.87 19.62 -3.35
N ASN A 7 8.25 18.96 -2.25
CA ASN A 7 9.63 18.74 -1.82
C ASN A 7 9.93 17.24 -1.83
N LYS A 8 10.86 16.77 -2.65
CA LYS A 8 11.27 15.35 -2.64
C LYS A 8 11.86 14.96 -1.29
N LEU A 9 11.47 13.80 -0.77
CA LEU A 9 11.94 13.24 0.50
C LEU A 9 13.12 12.29 0.28
N THR A 10 13.08 11.49 -0.81
CA THR A 10 14.22 10.68 -1.26
C THR A 10 14.36 10.75 -2.79
N PRO A 11 15.49 10.31 -3.35
CA PRO A 11 15.62 10.25 -4.81
C PRO A 11 14.66 9.31 -5.51
N SER A 12 14.22 8.23 -4.83
CA SER A 12 13.50 7.11 -5.45
C SER A 12 12.00 7.08 -5.16
N VAL A 13 11.57 7.59 -3.99
CA VAL A 13 10.16 7.53 -3.58
C VAL A 13 9.88 8.58 -2.51
N GLY A 14 8.69 9.19 -2.59
CA GLY A 14 8.16 10.09 -1.59
C GLY A 14 8.47 11.57 -1.83
N ALA A 15 7.42 12.37 -1.64
CA ALA A 15 7.50 13.82 -1.64
C ALA A 15 6.56 14.40 -0.57
N GLU A 16 6.97 15.51 0.02
CA GLU A 16 6.16 16.32 0.93
C GLU A 16 5.39 17.38 0.13
N VAL A 17 4.11 17.52 0.41
CA VAL A 17 3.24 18.56 -0.16
C VAL A 17 2.88 19.54 0.94
N VAL A 18 3.22 20.80 0.75
CA VAL A 18 3.02 21.85 1.75
C VAL A 18 2.12 22.96 1.27
N GLY A 19 1.54 23.70 2.22
CA GLY A 19 0.72 24.90 1.94
C GLY A 19 -0.72 24.62 1.57
N LEU A 20 -1.21 23.37 1.77
CA LEU A 20 -2.61 23.02 1.56
C LEU A 20 -3.39 23.01 2.88
N VAL A 21 -4.69 23.25 2.75
CA VAL A 21 -5.65 23.12 3.85
C VAL A 21 -6.75 22.12 3.47
N PRO A 22 -7.39 21.44 4.46
CA PRO A 22 -8.39 20.39 4.23
C PRO A 22 -9.50 20.77 3.25
N ASP A 23 -10.07 21.97 3.39
CA ASP A 23 -11.19 22.44 2.57
C ASP A 23 -10.84 22.51 1.08
N GLN A 24 -9.60 22.87 0.73
CA GLN A 24 -9.14 22.91 -0.66
C GLN A 24 -9.11 21.51 -1.26
N LEU A 25 -8.57 20.54 -0.52
CA LEU A 25 -8.51 19.14 -0.97
C LEU A 25 -9.89 18.52 -1.17
N ALA A 26 -10.86 18.91 -0.33
CA ALA A 26 -12.22 18.38 -0.40
C ALA A 26 -13.06 18.97 -1.55
N THR A 27 -12.73 20.17 -2.05
CA THR A 27 -13.61 20.95 -2.93
C THR A 27 -13.02 21.30 -4.29
N ASP A 28 -11.69 21.25 -4.46
CA ASP A 28 -11.02 21.66 -5.70
C ASP A 28 -10.64 20.46 -6.58
N ASP A 29 -11.36 20.29 -7.71
CA ASP A 29 -11.11 19.21 -8.67
C ASP A 29 -9.75 19.34 -9.37
N ALA A 30 -9.30 20.56 -9.64
CA ALA A 30 -8.00 20.80 -10.27
C ALA A 30 -6.86 20.38 -9.34
N LEU A 31 -7.05 20.56 -8.04
CA LEU A 31 -6.11 20.12 -7.02
C LEU A 31 -6.09 18.60 -6.93
N GLY A 32 -7.23 17.92 -7.05
CA GLY A 32 -7.31 16.45 -7.12
C GLY A 32 -6.48 15.89 -8.28
N ALA A 33 -6.61 16.46 -9.47
CA ALA A 33 -5.81 16.07 -10.63
C ALA A 33 -4.30 16.31 -10.40
N ALA A 34 -3.93 17.47 -9.84
CA ALA A 34 -2.52 17.77 -9.54
C ALA A 34 -1.92 16.80 -8.49
N VAL A 35 -2.73 16.34 -7.52
CA VAL A 35 -2.31 15.33 -6.55
C VAL A 35 -2.08 13.98 -7.24
N LEU A 36 -2.94 13.56 -8.18
CA LEU A 36 -2.75 12.32 -8.94
C LEU A 36 -1.49 12.36 -9.80
N ASP A 37 -1.23 13.47 -10.50
CA ASP A 37 0.00 13.66 -11.27
C ASP A 37 1.25 13.59 -10.37
N ALA A 38 1.21 14.27 -9.22
CA ALA A 38 2.29 14.25 -8.26
C ALA A 38 2.49 12.85 -7.64
N LEU A 39 1.41 12.09 -7.43
CA LEU A 39 1.47 10.72 -6.91
C LEU A 39 2.09 9.77 -7.94
N GLU A 40 1.74 9.89 -9.22
CA GLU A 40 2.35 9.13 -10.31
C GLU A 40 3.87 9.35 -10.39
N ASP A 41 4.33 10.61 -10.20
CA ASP A 41 5.75 10.97 -10.27
C ASP A 41 6.56 10.54 -9.04
N ASN A 42 5.93 10.52 -7.85
CA ASN A 42 6.65 10.35 -6.58
C ASN A 42 6.29 9.05 -5.83
N GLY A 43 5.22 8.36 -6.21
CA GLY A 43 4.72 7.14 -5.59
C GLY A 43 4.11 7.34 -4.20
N VAL A 44 4.61 8.27 -3.40
CA VAL A 44 4.12 8.60 -2.06
C VAL A 44 4.08 10.11 -1.88
N LEU A 45 2.97 10.63 -1.35
CA LEU A 45 2.83 12.04 -0.96
C LEU A 45 2.51 12.15 0.52
N VAL A 46 3.28 12.99 1.22
CA VAL A 46 3.09 13.30 2.63
C VAL A 46 2.54 14.70 2.78
N PHE A 47 1.47 14.85 3.52
CA PHE A 47 0.82 16.11 3.88
C PHE A 47 0.96 16.30 5.41
N PRO A 48 1.98 17.02 5.88
CA PRO A 48 2.21 17.20 7.30
C PRO A 48 1.11 18.02 7.96
N ALA A 49 0.67 17.60 9.15
CA ALA A 49 -0.28 18.30 10.01
C ALA A 49 -1.53 18.81 9.26
N LEU A 50 -2.04 18.03 8.31
CA LEU A 50 -3.23 18.39 7.51
C LEU A 50 -4.52 18.29 8.34
N HIS A 51 -4.55 17.44 9.37
CA HIS A 51 -5.67 17.27 10.30
C HIS A 51 -7.03 17.02 9.63
N LEU A 52 -7.06 16.13 8.61
CA LEU A 52 -8.31 15.73 7.97
C LEU A 52 -9.24 15.06 8.97
N ASP A 53 -10.48 15.52 9.06
CA ASP A 53 -11.53 14.74 9.67
C ASP A 53 -11.99 13.61 8.74
N PRO A 54 -12.72 12.59 9.23
CA PRO A 54 -13.12 11.44 8.42
C PRO A 54 -13.95 11.80 7.18
N VAL A 55 -14.80 12.84 7.27
CA VAL A 55 -15.66 13.26 6.16
C VAL A 55 -14.82 13.97 5.08
N ALA A 56 -13.94 14.88 5.49
CA ALA A 56 -13.00 15.56 4.60
C ALA A 56 -12.06 14.57 3.91
N GLN A 57 -11.59 13.53 4.63
CA GLN A 57 -10.76 12.48 4.05
C GLN A 57 -11.48 11.73 2.93
N VAL A 58 -12.72 11.30 3.14
CA VAL A 58 -13.51 10.62 2.09
C VAL A 58 -13.81 11.55 0.93
N GLN A 59 -14.14 12.83 1.19
CA GLN A 59 -14.39 13.83 0.13
C GLN A 59 -13.13 14.05 -0.72
N PHE A 60 -11.98 14.15 -0.09
CA PHE A 60 -10.69 14.23 -0.78
C PHE A 60 -10.44 12.99 -1.66
N CYS A 61 -10.61 11.79 -1.10
CA CYS A 61 -10.42 10.55 -1.86
C CYS A 61 -11.33 10.45 -3.09
N ARG A 62 -12.57 10.98 -3.01
CA ARG A 62 -13.49 11.04 -4.15
C ARG A 62 -12.98 11.92 -5.30
N ARG A 63 -12.07 12.87 -5.05
CA ARG A 63 -11.39 13.65 -6.11
C ARG A 63 -10.30 12.87 -6.80
N LEU A 64 -9.81 11.80 -6.15
CA LEU A 64 -8.77 10.92 -6.69
C LEU A 64 -9.36 9.72 -7.45
N GLY A 65 -10.62 9.37 -7.19
CA GLY A 65 -11.31 8.26 -7.83
C GLY A 65 -12.48 7.71 -7.01
N GLU A 66 -12.97 6.54 -7.39
CA GLU A 66 -14.02 5.84 -6.67
C GLU A 66 -13.50 5.32 -5.33
N VAL A 67 -14.25 5.56 -4.26
CA VAL A 67 -13.88 5.14 -2.89
C VAL A 67 -14.45 3.77 -2.60
N ASP A 68 -13.65 2.89 -2.00
CA ASP A 68 -14.12 1.60 -1.48
C ASP A 68 -15.01 1.81 -0.24
N HIS A 69 -16.27 1.42 -0.37
CA HIS A 69 -17.28 1.47 0.69
C HIS A 69 -17.57 0.09 1.30
N SER A 70 -16.72 -0.91 1.08
CA SER A 70 -16.91 -2.28 1.59
C SER A 70 -16.78 -2.40 3.12
N SER A 71 -16.19 -1.39 3.79
CA SER A 71 -16.14 -1.34 5.26
C SER A 71 -17.39 -0.70 5.84
N ASP A 72 -17.82 -1.19 7.02
CA ASP A 72 -18.96 -0.62 7.78
C ASP A 72 -18.72 0.85 8.21
N GLY A 73 -17.55 1.38 7.93
CA GLY A 73 -17.16 2.73 8.28
C GLY A 73 -16.64 2.88 9.71
N HIS A 74 -16.21 4.11 10.04
CA HIS A 74 -15.77 4.49 11.38
C HIS A 74 -16.52 5.75 11.81
N HIS A 75 -17.09 5.73 13.00
CA HIS A 75 -17.96 6.82 13.49
C HIS A 75 -19.07 7.22 12.52
N GLY A 76 -19.67 6.23 11.80
CA GLY A 76 -20.75 6.47 10.86
C GLY A 76 -20.32 7.05 9.50
N VAL A 77 -19.03 7.13 9.22
CA VAL A 77 -18.52 7.58 7.93
C VAL A 77 -18.10 6.36 7.11
N ALA A 78 -18.88 6.02 6.08
CA ALA A 78 -18.56 4.94 5.15
C ALA A 78 -17.28 5.27 4.34
N GLY A 79 -16.48 4.24 4.03
CA GLY A 79 -15.21 4.41 3.33
C GLY A 79 -14.01 4.70 4.24
N ILE A 80 -14.22 4.75 5.56
CA ILE A 80 -13.15 4.83 6.56
C ILE A 80 -12.95 3.47 7.21
N TYR A 81 -11.70 3.01 7.23
CA TYR A 81 -11.27 1.80 7.94
C TYR A 81 -10.26 2.14 9.04
N PRO A 82 -10.54 1.80 10.33
CA PRO A 82 -9.61 2.06 11.42
C PRO A 82 -8.44 1.06 11.38
N VAL A 83 -7.21 1.55 11.26
CA VAL A 83 -5.99 0.75 11.30
C VAL A 83 -5.39 0.86 12.71
N THR A 84 -5.62 -0.16 13.52
CA THR A 84 -5.15 -0.28 14.90
C THR A 84 -5.08 -1.75 15.32
N LEU A 85 -4.15 -2.10 16.19
CA LEU A 85 -4.06 -3.44 16.81
C LEU A 85 -5.03 -3.60 18.00
N ASP A 86 -5.69 -2.53 18.43
CA ASP A 86 -6.73 -2.56 19.46
C ASP A 86 -7.97 -3.30 18.92
N LYS A 87 -8.17 -4.54 19.39
CA LYS A 87 -9.28 -5.41 18.98
C LYS A 87 -10.66 -4.83 19.31
N SER A 88 -10.76 -3.90 20.26
CA SER A 88 -12.03 -3.23 20.58
C SER A 88 -12.46 -2.22 19.51
N LYS A 89 -11.50 -1.74 18.71
CA LYS A 89 -11.71 -0.76 17.64
C LYS A 89 -11.64 -1.36 16.24
N ASN A 90 -11.01 -2.54 16.10
CA ASN A 90 -10.88 -3.22 14.83
C ASN A 90 -10.99 -4.74 15.00
N ALA A 91 -12.10 -5.33 14.55
CA ALA A 91 -12.33 -6.77 14.60
C ALA A 91 -11.29 -7.58 13.78
N SER A 92 -10.69 -6.95 12.77
CA SER A 92 -9.66 -7.56 11.90
C SER A 92 -8.22 -7.28 12.35
N ALA A 93 -8.01 -6.75 13.57
CA ALA A 93 -6.70 -6.38 14.09
C ALA A 93 -5.65 -7.51 13.99
N ALA A 94 -6.07 -8.78 14.14
CA ALA A 94 -5.16 -9.92 14.02
C ALA A 94 -4.50 -10.02 12.63
N TYR A 95 -5.21 -9.64 11.56
CA TYR A 95 -4.68 -9.67 10.19
C TYR A 95 -3.70 -8.52 9.91
N LEU A 96 -3.77 -7.41 10.67
CA LEU A 96 -2.90 -6.25 10.47
C LEU A 96 -1.43 -6.53 10.80
N ARG A 97 -1.12 -7.59 11.55
CA ARG A 97 0.28 -7.97 11.80
C ARG A 97 1.02 -8.36 10.51
N ALA A 98 0.33 -8.86 9.49
CA ALA A 98 0.93 -9.14 8.20
C ALA A 98 1.40 -7.88 7.47
N THR A 99 0.91 -6.69 7.86
CA THR A 99 1.38 -5.42 7.31
C THR A 99 2.77 -4.99 7.82
N PHE A 100 3.36 -5.72 8.77
CA PHE A 100 4.76 -5.56 9.16
C PHE A 100 5.74 -6.12 8.13
N ASP A 101 5.25 -6.96 7.19
CA ASP A 101 6.01 -7.39 6.04
C ASP A 101 5.73 -6.50 4.83
N TRP A 102 6.73 -6.34 3.96
CA TRP A 102 6.60 -5.60 2.71
C TRP A 102 5.48 -6.17 1.83
N HIS A 103 4.56 -5.33 1.39
CA HIS A 103 3.43 -5.73 0.55
C HIS A 103 2.95 -4.61 -0.38
N ILE A 104 2.14 -4.99 -1.34
CA ILE A 104 1.33 -4.11 -2.18
C ILE A 104 -0.12 -4.41 -1.85
N ASP A 105 -0.93 -3.38 -1.59
CA ASP A 105 -2.37 -3.52 -1.42
C ASP A 105 -3.03 -3.93 -2.74
N GLY A 106 -4.04 -4.81 -2.67
CA GLY A 106 -4.85 -5.17 -3.83
C GLY A 106 -4.37 -6.36 -4.66
N CYS A 107 -3.25 -7.03 -4.31
CA CYS A 107 -2.82 -8.26 -5.00
C CYS A 107 -3.74 -9.47 -4.76
N THR A 108 -4.59 -9.43 -3.74
CA THR A 108 -5.59 -10.46 -3.42
C THR A 108 -6.95 -9.81 -3.18
N PRO A 109 -7.57 -9.19 -4.20
CA PRO A 109 -8.83 -8.48 -4.04
C PRO A 109 -9.94 -9.44 -3.63
N THR A 110 -10.82 -9.00 -2.72
CA THR A 110 -11.98 -9.77 -2.26
C THR A 110 -13.31 -9.21 -2.79
N GLY A 111 -13.25 -8.09 -3.49
CA GLY A 111 -14.36 -7.40 -4.13
C GLY A 111 -13.79 -6.36 -5.10
N GLY A 112 -14.46 -6.16 -6.21
CA GLY A 112 -13.99 -5.29 -7.27
C GLY A 112 -13.26 -6.06 -8.37
N GLU A 113 -13.20 -5.44 -9.56
CA GLU A 113 -12.61 -6.03 -10.75
C GLU A 113 -11.10 -5.81 -10.82
N TYR A 114 -10.62 -4.73 -10.17
CA TYR A 114 -9.24 -4.27 -10.24
C TYR A 114 -8.60 -4.12 -8.85
N PRO A 115 -7.26 -4.17 -8.76
CA PRO A 115 -6.55 -3.87 -7.53
C PRO A 115 -6.79 -2.43 -7.09
N GLN A 116 -6.55 -2.13 -5.84
CA GLN A 116 -6.66 -0.78 -5.29
C GLN A 116 -5.65 0.16 -5.98
N LYS A 117 -6.11 1.37 -6.38
CA LYS A 117 -5.26 2.40 -7.01
C LYS A 117 -4.37 3.10 -5.99
N ALA A 118 -4.98 3.62 -4.95
CA ALA A 118 -4.26 4.36 -3.93
C ALA A 118 -4.85 4.14 -2.53
N THR A 119 -4.01 4.26 -1.54
CA THR A 119 -4.41 4.27 -0.13
C THR A 119 -4.08 5.63 0.48
N VAL A 120 -5.04 6.18 1.21
CA VAL A 120 -4.91 7.40 2.02
C VAL A 120 -4.97 7.01 3.49
N LEU A 121 -3.98 7.41 4.27
CA LEU A 121 -3.87 7.09 5.68
C LEU A 121 -3.64 8.38 6.49
N SER A 122 -4.50 8.65 7.46
CA SER A 122 -4.38 9.81 8.35
C SER A 122 -4.15 9.40 9.79
N ALA A 123 -3.27 10.11 10.49
CA ALA A 123 -2.88 9.82 11.86
C ALA A 123 -3.78 10.52 12.89
N VAL A 124 -4.56 9.74 13.64
CA VAL A 124 -5.38 10.22 14.77
C VAL A 124 -4.65 10.08 16.10
N ALA A 125 -3.95 8.96 16.29
CA ALA A 125 -3.08 8.73 17.42
C ALA A 125 -1.86 7.94 16.94
N VAL A 126 -0.69 8.25 17.47
CA VAL A 126 0.59 7.64 17.10
C VAL A 126 1.21 6.90 18.27
N ALA A 127 1.97 5.84 17.98
CA ALA A 127 2.78 5.16 18.99
C ALA A 127 3.96 6.06 19.39
N ARG A 128 4.41 5.94 20.63
CA ARG A 128 5.59 6.67 21.12
C ARG A 128 6.90 6.16 20.53
N ARG A 129 6.93 4.90 20.11
CA ARG A 129 8.09 4.25 19.47
C ARG A 129 7.60 3.24 18.44
N GLY A 130 8.24 3.21 17.29
CA GLY A 130 7.83 2.37 16.17
C GLY A 130 6.53 2.85 15.51
N GLY A 131 5.96 2.02 14.64
CA GLY A 131 4.74 2.35 13.92
C GLY A 131 4.94 3.32 12.75
N GLU A 132 6.19 3.60 12.37
CA GLU A 132 6.52 4.25 11.11
C GLU A 132 5.91 3.45 9.96
N THR A 133 5.66 4.11 8.83
CA THR A 133 5.34 3.41 7.59
C THR A 133 6.51 3.57 6.63
N GLU A 134 7.04 2.45 6.17
CA GLU A 134 8.14 2.40 5.22
C GLU A 134 7.60 2.15 3.82
N PHE A 135 8.21 2.80 2.83
CA PHE A 135 7.83 2.77 1.42
C PHE A 135 9.04 2.52 0.53
N ALA A 136 8.85 1.73 -0.53
CA ALA A 136 9.85 1.50 -1.56
C ALA A 136 9.19 1.43 -2.94
N SER A 137 9.85 1.99 -3.97
CA SER A 137 9.32 2.02 -5.33
C SER A 137 9.54 0.68 -6.04
N SER A 138 8.47 -0.03 -6.41
CA SER A 138 8.56 -1.20 -7.28
C SER A 138 8.73 -0.82 -8.77
N TYR A 139 8.40 0.41 -9.16
CA TYR A 139 8.81 1.00 -10.43
C TYR A 139 10.34 1.12 -10.49
N GLY A 140 10.94 1.77 -9.47
CA GLY A 140 12.39 1.91 -9.39
C GLY A 140 13.13 0.57 -9.27
N ALA A 141 12.50 -0.43 -8.63
CA ALA A 141 13.03 -1.78 -8.60
C ALA A 141 13.06 -2.43 -10.01
N TYR A 142 12.02 -2.24 -10.82
CA TYR A 142 11.99 -2.70 -12.20
C TYR A 142 13.02 -1.95 -13.06
N ASP A 143 13.12 -0.63 -12.93
CA ASP A 143 14.03 0.20 -13.74
C ASP A 143 15.50 -0.19 -13.56
N GLN A 144 15.88 -0.65 -12.37
CA GLN A 144 17.23 -1.10 -12.02
C GLN A 144 17.59 -2.52 -12.49
N LEU A 145 16.64 -3.26 -13.06
CA LEU A 145 16.91 -4.57 -13.65
C LEU A 145 17.72 -4.42 -14.92
N THR A 146 18.61 -5.39 -15.18
CA THR A 146 19.25 -5.52 -16.48
C THR A 146 18.24 -5.89 -17.57
N ASP A 147 18.58 -5.68 -18.84
CA ASP A 147 17.69 -6.03 -19.96
C ASP A 147 17.39 -7.53 -19.99
N ASP A 148 18.37 -8.37 -19.69
CA ASP A 148 18.19 -9.83 -19.60
C ASP A 148 17.23 -10.21 -18.45
N GLU A 149 17.34 -9.54 -17.29
CA GLU A 149 16.39 -9.73 -16.19
C GLU A 149 14.99 -9.29 -16.60
N LYS A 150 14.82 -8.12 -17.20
CA LYS A 150 13.54 -7.60 -17.68
C LYS A 150 12.87 -8.57 -18.64
N GLU A 151 13.62 -9.10 -19.63
CA GLU A 151 13.09 -10.08 -20.58
C GLU A 151 12.68 -11.38 -19.90
N ARG A 152 13.51 -11.89 -18.97
CA ARG A 152 13.22 -13.14 -18.22
C ARG A 152 12.03 -12.97 -17.30
N LEU A 153 11.98 -11.90 -16.49
CA LEU A 153 10.95 -11.70 -15.48
C LEU A 153 9.58 -11.36 -16.10
N ALA A 154 9.54 -10.71 -17.26
CA ALA A 154 8.29 -10.41 -17.98
C ALA A 154 7.49 -11.67 -18.38
N ARG A 155 8.13 -12.85 -18.40
CA ARG A 155 7.47 -14.12 -18.75
C ARG A 155 6.95 -14.87 -17.53
N LEU A 156 7.28 -14.40 -16.31
CA LEU A 156 6.93 -15.10 -15.08
C LEU A 156 5.56 -14.64 -14.55
N ARG A 157 4.86 -15.60 -13.98
CA ARG A 157 3.60 -15.37 -13.27
C ARG A 157 3.73 -15.85 -11.84
N VAL A 158 3.09 -15.14 -10.92
CA VAL A 158 3.17 -15.38 -9.47
C VAL A 158 1.77 -15.58 -8.94
N VAL A 159 1.58 -16.61 -8.14
CA VAL A 159 0.35 -16.81 -7.37
C VAL A 159 0.45 -16.04 -6.07
N HIS A 160 -0.57 -15.24 -5.78
CA HIS A 160 -0.74 -14.47 -4.56
C HIS A 160 -1.86 -15.06 -3.71
N SER A 161 -1.65 -15.17 -2.40
CA SER A 161 -2.62 -15.72 -1.47
C SER A 161 -2.60 -15.01 -0.11
N LEU A 162 -3.77 -15.04 0.57
CA LEU A 162 -3.83 -14.59 1.97
C LEU A 162 -3.00 -15.53 2.87
N GLU A 163 -3.00 -16.84 2.59
CA GLU A 163 -2.20 -17.81 3.35
C GLU A 163 -0.73 -17.45 3.35
N ALA A 164 -0.15 -17.09 2.18
CA ALA A 164 1.25 -16.69 2.07
C ALA A 164 1.61 -15.53 2.99
N SER A 165 0.77 -14.48 3.02
CA SER A 165 1.01 -13.31 3.88
C SER A 165 0.84 -13.64 5.36
N GLN A 166 -0.17 -14.41 5.74
CA GLN A 166 -0.47 -14.70 7.14
C GLN A 166 0.53 -15.68 7.76
N ARG A 167 1.08 -16.62 6.99
CA ARG A 167 2.14 -17.54 7.45
C ARG A 167 3.43 -16.85 7.84
N ARG A 168 3.68 -15.63 7.37
CA ARG A 168 4.86 -14.85 7.78
C ARG A 168 4.78 -14.43 9.26
N VAL A 169 3.59 -14.18 9.77
CA VAL A 169 3.36 -13.77 11.17
C VAL A 169 2.82 -14.89 12.06
N THR A 170 2.27 -15.95 11.44
CA THR A 170 1.77 -17.16 12.13
C THR A 170 2.24 -18.39 11.35
N PRO A 171 3.53 -18.81 11.52
CA PRO A 171 4.10 -19.93 10.76
C PRO A 171 3.36 -21.25 11.00
N ASP A 172 2.88 -21.45 12.24
CA ASP A 172 2.15 -22.66 12.67
C ASP A 172 0.69 -22.31 12.97
N PRO A 173 -0.16 -22.09 11.92
CA PRO A 173 -1.56 -21.74 12.12
C PRO A 173 -2.36 -22.92 12.65
N THR A 174 -3.40 -22.64 13.40
CA THR A 174 -4.42 -23.63 13.75
C THR A 174 -5.17 -24.10 12.48
N PRO A 175 -5.75 -25.32 12.48
CA PRO A 175 -6.56 -25.79 11.35
C PRO A 175 -7.66 -24.81 10.93
N GLY A 176 -8.32 -24.15 11.89
CA GLY A 176 -9.38 -23.17 11.61
C GLY A 176 -8.88 -21.84 11.01
N GLU A 177 -7.65 -21.41 11.36
CA GLU A 177 -7.02 -20.25 10.70
C GLU A 177 -6.68 -20.59 9.27
N LEU A 178 -6.07 -21.76 9.05
CA LEU A 178 -5.69 -22.23 7.73
C LEU A 178 -6.90 -22.38 6.80
N GLU A 179 -8.00 -22.93 7.30
CA GLU A 179 -9.25 -23.03 6.56
C GLU A 179 -9.78 -21.66 6.15
N ARG A 180 -9.82 -20.68 7.08
CA ARG A 180 -10.26 -19.30 6.79
C ARG A 180 -9.37 -18.60 5.75
N TRP A 181 -8.04 -18.80 5.81
CA TRP A 181 -7.13 -18.20 4.84
C TRP A 181 -7.30 -18.81 3.45
N ARG A 182 -7.46 -20.12 3.36
CA ARG A 182 -7.69 -20.86 2.11
C ARG A 182 -9.07 -20.69 1.50
N ALA A 183 -10.05 -20.25 2.31
CA ALA A 183 -11.37 -19.86 1.82
C ALA A 183 -11.33 -18.56 0.96
N ARG A 184 -10.25 -17.79 1.04
CA ARG A 184 -10.03 -16.64 0.16
C ARG A 184 -9.45 -17.09 -1.17
N PRO A 185 -9.93 -16.52 -2.31
CA PRO A 185 -9.38 -16.88 -3.61
C PRO A 185 -7.89 -16.53 -3.70
N THR A 186 -7.15 -17.35 -4.42
CA THR A 186 -5.80 -17.01 -4.87
C THR A 186 -5.87 -16.28 -6.19
N HIS A 187 -4.90 -15.42 -6.47
CA HIS A 187 -4.82 -14.64 -7.70
C HIS A 187 -3.48 -14.87 -8.38
N GLU A 188 -3.50 -15.11 -9.68
CA GLU A 188 -2.30 -15.26 -10.48
C GLU A 188 -2.06 -13.97 -11.27
N HIS A 189 -0.93 -13.31 -11.01
CA HIS A 189 -0.51 -12.07 -11.65
C HIS A 189 0.80 -12.24 -12.40
N PRO A 190 1.07 -11.44 -13.46
CA PRO A 190 2.42 -11.32 -13.99
C PRO A 190 3.35 -10.76 -12.89
N LEU A 191 4.61 -11.20 -12.88
CA LEU A 191 5.63 -10.63 -11.97
C LEU A 191 5.97 -9.19 -12.36
N VAL A 192 5.86 -8.84 -13.63
CA VAL A 192 6.03 -7.48 -14.17
C VAL A 192 4.68 -6.95 -14.59
N TRP A 193 4.16 -5.95 -13.92
CA TRP A 193 2.94 -5.25 -14.29
C TRP A 193 3.26 -4.14 -15.29
N THR A 194 2.62 -4.17 -16.46
CA THR A 194 2.66 -3.09 -17.45
C THR A 194 1.42 -2.23 -17.29
N HIS A 195 1.60 -1.00 -16.85
CA HIS A 195 0.52 -0.06 -16.55
C HIS A 195 -0.02 0.63 -17.80
N ALA A 196 -1.24 1.15 -17.74
CA ALA A 196 -1.85 1.94 -18.81
C ALA A 196 -1.00 3.18 -19.20
N SER A 197 -0.23 3.74 -18.26
CA SER A 197 0.73 4.81 -18.51
C SER A 197 1.98 4.37 -19.30
N GLY A 198 2.17 3.07 -19.51
CA GLY A 198 3.36 2.48 -20.12
C GLY A 198 4.52 2.26 -19.14
N ARG A 199 4.41 2.69 -17.88
CA ARG A 199 5.39 2.34 -16.83
C ARG A 199 5.29 0.86 -16.49
N ARG A 200 6.34 0.34 -15.86
CA ARG A 200 6.38 -1.06 -15.40
C ARG A 200 6.80 -1.12 -13.92
N SER A 201 6.16 -2.02 -13.18
CA SER A 201 6.49 -2.28 -11.78
C SER A 201 6.61 -3.77 -11.51
N LEU A 202 7.24 -4.14 -10.39
CA LEU A 202 7.31 -5.53 -9.93
C LEU A 202 6.17 -5.80 -8.94
N VAL A 203 5.39 -6.86 -9.17
CA VAL A 203 4.32 -7.31 -8.27
C VAL A 203 4.92 -8.28 -7.25
N LEU A 204 5.34 -7.73 -6.11
CA LEU A 204 6.08 -8.42 -5.06
C LEU A 204 5.38 -8.29 -3.70
N GLY A 205 5.93 -8.94 -2.69
CA GLY A 205 5.58 -8.73 -1.29
C GLY A 205 4.99 -9.94 -0.60
N ALA A 206 4.44 -9.72 0.57
CA ALA A 206 4.05 -10.78 1.52
C ALA A 206 3.03 -11.79 0.97
N SER A 207 2.14 -11.36 0.08
CA SER A 207 1.14 -12.24 -0.54
C SER A 207 1.69 -13.14 -1.66
N ALA A 208 2.88 -12.83 -2.22
CA ALA A 208 3.51 -13.63 -3.28
C ALA A 208 3.94 -15.00 -2.71
N ASP A 209 3.32 -16.06 -3.22
CA ASP A 209 3.44 -17.43 -2.70
C ASP A 209 4.50 -18.23 -3.48
N TYR A 210 4.28 -18.38 -4.79
CA TYR A 210 5.19 -19.13 -5.66
C TYR A 210 5.13 -18.63 -7.10
N VAL A 211 6.18 -18.94 -7.87
CA VAL A 211 6.25 -18.66 -9.31
C VAL A 211 5.72 -19.86 -10.09
N VAL A 212 4.76 -19.61 -11.00
CA VAL A 212 4.12 -20.67 -11.79
C VAL A 212 5.14 -21.38 -12.68
N GLY A 213 5.16 -22.72 -12.63
CA GLY A 213 6.05 -23.54 -13.45
C GLY A 213 7.51 -23.57 -13.02
N MET A 214 7.86 -22.97 -11.87
CA MET A 214 9.20 -23.01 -11.27
C MET A 214 9.21 -23.95 -10.06
N ASP A 215 10.38 -24.52 -9.73
CA ASP A 215 10.55 -25.21 -8.46
C ASP A 215 10.18 -24.26 -7.32
N PRO A 216 9.40 -24.73 -6.32
CA PRO A 216 8.90 -23.84 -5.25
C PRO A 216 10.00 -23.16 -4.44
N ASP A 217 11.14 -23.81 -4.20
CA ASP A 217 12.23 -23.20 -3.43
C ASP A 217 13.00 -22.18 -4.27
N GLU A 218 13.26 -22.49 -5.54
CA GLU A 218 13.87 -21.55 -6.48
C GLU A 218 12.98 -20.33 -6.70
N GLY A 219 11.66 -20.52 -6.88
CA GLY A 219 10.72 -19.44 -7.04
C GLY A 219 10.65 -18.52 -5.82
N ARG A 220 10.60 -19.10 -4.61
CA ARG A 220 10.63 -18.31 -3.36
C ARG A 220 11.95 -17.55 -3.19
N ALA A 221 13.08 -18.16 -3.52
CA ALA A 221 14.39 -17.51 -3.46
C ALA A 221 14.46 -16.32 -4.42
N LEU A 222 13.96 -16.46 -5.65
CA LEU A 222 13.88 -15.37 -6.63
C LEU A 222 13.02 -14.22 -6.11
N LEU A 223 11.81 -14.49 -5.60
CA LEU A 223 10.91 -13.45 -5.07
C LEU A 223 11.53 -12.74 -3.87
N ALA A 224 12.20 -13.47 -2.98
CA ALA A 224 12.90 -12.90 -1.82
C ALA A 224 14.08 -12.02 -2.23
N GLU A 225 14.87 -12.44 -3.22
CA GLU A 225 15.98 -11.64 -3.76
C GLU A 225 15.48 -10.33 -4.37
N LEU A 226 14.46 -10.39 -5.23
CA LEU A 226 13.89 -9.21 -5.87
C LEU A 226 13.32 -8.23 -4.83
N LEU A 227 12.62 -8.75 -3.81
CA LEU A 227 12.09 -7.94 -2.72
C LEU A 227 13.22 -7.28 -1.91
N ALA A 228 14.26 -8.02 -1.56
CA ALA A 228 15.41 -7.48 -0.84
C ALA A 228 16.11 -6.37 -1.65
N ARG A 229 16.30 -6.56 -2.96
CA ARG A 229 16.87 -5.55 -3.86
C ARG A 229 16.00 -4.28 -3.94
N ALA A 230 14.67 -4.43 -3.89
CA ALA A 230 13.73 -3.32 -3.94
C ALA A 230 13.69 -2.51 -2.65
N THR A 231 13.97 -3.13 -1.50
CA THR A 231 13.68 -2.59 -0.16
C THR A 231 14.93 -2.39 0.71
N THR A 232 16.09 -2.19 0.10
CA THR A 232 17.37 -2.04 0.82
C THR A 232 17.95 -0.62 0.67
N GLY A 233 18.49 -0.09 1.78
CA GLY A 233 19.28 1.12 1.82
C GLY A 233 18.49 2.39 1.49
N ASP A 234 19.03 3.23 0.62
CA ASP A 234 18.50 4.53 0.19
C ASP A 234 17.23 4.45 -0.69
N LYS A 235 16.77 3.25 -1.01
CA LYS A 235 15.52 2.98 -1.74
C LYS A 235 14.28 3.08 -0.87
N VAL A 236 14.46 3.14 0.45
CA VAL A 236 13.36 3.15 1.43
C VAL A 236 13.18 4.55 2.00
N TYR A 237 11.94 5.02 1.93
CA TYR A 237 11.49 6.17 2.71
C TYR A 237 10.71 5.67 3.93
N ALA A 238 11.09 6.11 5.13
CA ALA A 238 10.39 5.81 6.38
C ALA A 238 9.69 7.08 6.90
N HIS A 239 8.36 7.05 6.94
CA HIS A 239 7.57 8.15 7.49
C HIS A 239 7.34 7.95 8.99
N SER A 240 7.92 8.85 9.80
CA SER A 240 7.63 8.94 11.23
C SER A 240 6.40 9.81 11.44
N TRP A 241 5.33 9.21 11.91
CA TRP A 241 4.03 9.85 12.02
C TRP A 241 3.93 10.89 13.13
N SER A 242 3.31 12.01 12.81
CA SER A 242 2.76 12.98 13.77
C SER A 242 1.23 12.98 13.69
N VAL A 243 0.56 13.30 14.79
CA VAL A 243 -0.91 13.43 14.79
C VAL A 243 -1.31 14.52 13.80
N GLY A 244 -2.26 14.20 12.92
CA GLY A 244 -2.74 15.07 11.87
C GLY A 244 -2.04 14.90 10.51
N ASP A 245 -0.95 14.12 10.43
CA ASP A 245 -0.34 13.79 9.15
C ASP A 245 -1.30 12.96 8.29
N THR A 246 -1.25 13.20 6.99
CA THR A 246 -1.90 12.36 5.97
C THR A 246 -0.88 11.92 4.95
N VAL A 247 -0.87 10.64 4.62
CA VAL A 247 0.01 10.06 3.59
C VAL A 247 -0.84 9.34 2.56
N ILE A 248 -0.49 9.52 1.28
CA ILE A 248 -1.08 8.80 0.15
C ILE A 248 0.03 8.02 -0.52
N TRP A 249 -0.26 6.78 -0.92
CA TRP A 249 0.65 6.01 -1.77
C TRP A 249 -0.07 5.32 -2.93
N ASP A 250 0.68 5.17 -4.03
CA ASP A 250 0.23 4.49 -5.25
C ASP A 250 0.43 2.98 -5.12
N ASN A 251 -0.66 2.23 -4.95
CA ASN A 251 -0.62 0.77 -4.82
C ASN A 251 -0.20 0.04 -6.11
N ARG A 252 -0.10 0.75 -7.24
CA ARG A 252 0.36 0.16 -8.51
C ARG A 252 1.87 -0.01 -8.56
N GLY A 253 2.60 0.80 -7.78
CA GLY A 253 4.06 0.83 -7.87
C GLY A 253 4.79 1.10 -6.55
N VAL A 254 4.13 0.94 -5.39
CA VAL A 254 4.75 1.18 -4.08
C VAL A 254 4.56 -0.01 -3.16
N LEU A 255 5.67 -0.63 -2.81
CA LEU A 255 5.77 -1.55 -1.68
C LEU A 255 5.74 -0.75 -0.39
N HIS A 256 4.99 -1.24 0.61
CA HIS A 256 4.96 -0.59 1.91
C HIS A 256 4.86 -1.59 3.06
N ARG A 257 5.24 -1.15 4.26
CA ARG A 257 5.04 -1.89 5.51
C ARG A 257 4.96 -0.95 6.69
N ALA A 258 4.31 -1.40 7.77
CA ALA A 258 4.39 -0.73 9.06
C ALA A 258 5.59 -1.27 9.85
N ALA A 259 6.38 -0.41 10.46
CA ALA A 259 7.34 -0.83 11.47
C ALA A 259 6.59 -1.34 12.71
N PRO A 260 7.06 -2.43 13.35
CA PRO A 260 6.43 -2.94 14.55
C PRO A 260 6.36 -1.91 15.67
N TYR A 261 5.29 -1.93 16.45
CA TYR A 261 5.07 -1.10 17.63
C TYR A 261 4.40 -1.90 18.74
N ASP A 262 4.46 -1.43 19.96
CA ASP A 262 3.80 -2.06 21.10
C ASP A 262 2.28 -1.98 20.96
N GLU A 263 1.60 -3.14 21.01
CA GLU A 263 0.14 -3.24 20.85
C GLU A 263 -0.66 -2.49 21.94
N THR A 264 -0.03 -2.18 23.06
CA THR A 264 -0.62 -1.36 24.15
C THR A 264 -0.54 0.14 23.85
N GLU A 265 0.20 0.57 22.83
CA GLU A 265 0.28 1.97 22.42
C GLU A 265 -1.01 2.41 21.70
N PRO A 266 -1.49 3.62 21.94
CA PRO A 266 -2.76 4.11 21.41
C PRO A 266 -2.65 4.51 19.93
N ARG A 267 -2.08 3.65 19.07
CA ARG A 267 -1.97 3.94 17.63
C ARG A 267 -3.31 3.74 16.94
N LEU A 268 -3.81 4.79 16.30
CA LEU A 268 -5.00 4.78 15.47
C LEU A 268 -4.78 5.59 14.21
N MET A 269 -4.88 4.92 13.07
CA MET A 269 -4.87 5.56 11.75
C MET A 269 -6.23 5.34 11.10
N LEU A 270 -6.63 6.27 10.26
CA LEU A 270 -7.85 6.15 9.44
C LEU A 270 -7.45 5.96 7.98
N ARG A 271 -7.84 4.83 7.41
CA ARG A 271 -7.57 4.47 6.01
C ARG A 271 -8.80 4.72 5.16
N THR A 272 -8.58 5.30 3.99
CA THR A 272 -9.53 5.30 2.87
C THR A 272 -8.83 4.73 1.65
N THR A 273 -9.52 3.86 0.93
CA THR A 273 -9.00 3.20 -0.27
C THR A 273 -9.68 3.79 -1.50
N VAL A 274 -8.89 4.15 -2.51
CA VAL A 274 -9.36 4.51 -3.85
C VAL A 274 -9.28 3.26 -4.72
N LEU A 275 -10.41 2.88 -5.32
CA LEU A 275 -10.52 1.72 -6.21
C LEU A 275 -9.68 1.89 -7.47
N GLY A 276 -9.20 0.79 -8.00
CA GLY A 276 -8.42 0.76 -9.23
C GLY A 276 -9.28 0.83 -10.48
N ASP A 277 -8.61 1.20 -11.54
CA ASP A 277 -9.17 1.40 -12.89
C ASP A 277 -8.44 0.59 -13.96
N GLU A 278 -7.46 -0.23 -13.55
CA GLU A 278 -6.71 -1.10 -14.46
C GLU A 278 -6.38 -2.47 -13.83
N PRO A 279 -6.37 -3.58 -14.63
CA PRO A 279 -5.97 -4.90 -14.13
C PRO A 279 -4.46 -5.01 -13.98
N ILE A 280 -3.99 -5.97 -13.18
CA ILE A 280 -2.58 -6.39 -13.15
C ILE A 280 -2.31 -7.27 -14.36
N GLN A 281 -1.66 -6.73 -15.41
CA GLN A 281 -1.39 -7.41 -16.68
C GLN A 281 -0.03 -7.09 -17.31
#